data_bca79c1585f4a768ab053792d45686db
#
_entry.id   bca79c1585f4a768ab053792d45686db
#
_cell.length_a   1.000
_cell.length_b   1.000
_cell.length_c   1.000
_cell.angle_alpha   90.00
_cell.angle_beta   90.00
_cell.angle_gamma   90.00
#
_symmetry.space_group_name_H-M   'P 1'
#
loop_
_entity.id
_entity.type
_entity.pdbx_description
1 polymer ?
#
loop_
_entity_poly.entity_id
_entity_poly.type
_entity_poly.pdbx_seq_one_letter_code
_entity_poly.pdbx_strand_id
1 'polypeptide(L)'
;QRQMCIRDRTEAEKYLAADEELVTATRDNASDGFTSCRITHLNLYAVQALLARAYWTMGKLDLAEDYAEKVIDSGKFPLMTTAEAWNAVETGTLNMQETVFGLYSTQYTYNFYRNHIYQGGTLALSSQYSEIYSTDLAGTDKRYSTWFDTGNSWCIKHYNKMYAQGESNPTYSGKSIPGPSLIRIPEMYYIVAEANLTKDPDKATEYLDYVVKSRDLTPFAERETGKITENNIINERRKEFFADGEDFFNMKRLQLDIAIPGGNFAGTDDATYTMPIPQSVEDNYRQ
;
A
#
# COMPACT_ATOMS: atom_id res chain seq x y z
N GLN A 1 7.13 21.38 11.92
CA GLN A 1 6.83 19.94 12.11
C GLN A 1 7.38 19.07 10.98
N ARG A 2 7.10 19.36 9.68
CA ARG A 2 7.57 18.52 8.55
C ARG A 2 9.08 18.42 8.44
N GLN A 3 9.83 19.51 8.67
CA GLN A 3 11.31 19.50 8.65
C GLN A 3 11.89 18.68 9.81
N MET A 4 11.26 18.72 10.97
CA MET A 4 11.68 17.94 12.13
C MET A 4 11.52 16.42 11.87
N CYS A 5 10.39 16.03 11.28
CA CYS A 5 10.15 14.63 10.91
C CYS A 5 11.16 14.08 9.88
N ILE A 6 11.62 14.90 8.93
CA ILE A 6 12.65 14.49 7.96
C ILE A 6 14.00 14.34 8.64
N ARG A 7 14.40 15.31 9.46
CA ARG A 7 15.67 15.25 10.20
C ARG A 7 15.75 13.97 11.04
N ASP A 8 14.69 13.66 11.77
CA ASP A 8 14.66 12.50 12.66
C ASP A 8 14.73 11.18 11.87
N ARG A 9 14.08 11.11 10.69
CA ARG A 9 14.19 9.94 9.80
C ARG A 9 15.57 9.80 9.16
N THR A 10 16.19 10.91 8.75
CA THR A 10 17.55 10.90 8.21
C THR A 10 18.58 10.48 9.28
N GLU A 11 18.34 10.84 10.53
CA GLU A 11 19.16 10.38 11.64
C GLU A 11 18.95 8.89 11.91
N ALA A 12 17.70 8.43 11.88
CA ALA A 12 17.36 7.01 12.05
C ALA A 12 17.99 6.14 10.94
N GLU A 13 18.07 6.61 9.69
CA GLU A 13 18.73 5.90 8.59
C GLU A 13 20.18 5.54 8.94
N LYS A 14 20.91 6.46 9.57
CA LYS A 14 22.31 6.22 9.99
C LYS A 14 22.44 5.12 11.03
N TYR A 15 21.53 5.10 12.00
CA TYR A 15 21.54 4.08 13.06
C TYR A 15 21.12 2.69 12.56
N LEU A 16 20.33 2.64 11.49
CA LEU A 16 19.81 1.40 10.91
C LEU A 16 20.64 0.85 9.75
N ALA A 17 21.80 1.46 9.45
CA ALA A 17 22.65 1.02 8.34
C ALA A 17 23.04 -0.48 8.42
N ALA A 18 23.20 -1.03 9.63
CA ALA A 18 23.49 -2.45 9.83
C ALA A 18 22.34 -3.39 9.43
N ASP A 19 21.12 -2.88 9.24
CA ASP A 19 19.98 -3.68 8.80
C ASP A 19 20.12 -4.18 7.35
N GLU A 20 21.03 -3.63 6.57
CA GLU A 20 21.30 -4.10 5.22
C GLU A 20 21.62 -5.60 5.17
N GLU A 21 22.32 -6.11 6.16
CA GLU A 21 22.63 -7.53 6.31
C GLU A 21 21.46 -8.34 6.95
N LEU A 22 20.66 -7.70 7.81
CA LEU A 22 19.61 -8.37 8.58
C LEU A 22 18.31 -8.56 7.79
N VAL A 23 17.99 -7.66 6.85
CA VAL A 23 16.79 -7.78 6.02
C VAL A 23 17.11 -8.70 4.84
N THR A 24 16.65 -9.93 4.92
CA THR A 24 16.84 -10.95 3.87
C THR A 24 15.60 -11.10 2.99
N ALA A 25 15.79 -11.55 1.76
CA ALA A 25 14.69 -11.86 0.83
C ALA A 25 13.83 -13.04 1.29
N THR A 26 14.44 -14.02 1.95
CA THR A 26 13.78 -15.17 2.58
C THR A 26 13.54 -14.84 4.05
N ARG A 27 12.41 -14.32 4.35
CA ARG A 27 12.05 -13.84 5.68
C ARG A 27 11.52 -14.97 6.54
N ASP A 28 12.41 -15.82 6.97
CA ASP A 28 12.05 -16.91 7.87
C ASP A 28 11.66 -16.37 9.24
N ASN A 29 10.64 -16.98 9.84
CA ASN A 29 10.37 -16.87 11.26
C ASN A 29 11.50 -17.58 12.02
N ALA A 30 12.72 -17.06 11.92
CA ALA A 30 13.81 -17.55 12.75
C ALA A 30 13.51 -17.22 14.20
N SER A 31 13.91 -18.10 15.07
CA SER A 31 13.48 -18.18 16.48
C SER A 31 14.02 -17.10 17.43
N ASP A 32 14.72 -16.11 16.92
CA ASP A 32 15.42 -15.17 17.81
C ASP A 32 14.89 -13.74 17.73
N GLY A 33 13.64 -13.61 18.12
CA GLY A 33 13.04 -12.38 18.61
C GLY A 33 13.25 -11.14 17.74
N PHE A 34 14.24 -10.33 18.03
CA PHE A 34 14.41 -9.00 17.43
C PHE A 34 15.00 -9.01 16.02
N THR A 35 15.90 -9.93 15.73
CA THR A 35 16.56 -10.03 14.42
C THR A 35 15.75 -10.83 13.40
N SER A 36 14.82 -11.65 13.87
CA SER A 36 13.91 -12.39 13.03
C SER A 36 12.80 -11.48 12.51
N CYS A 37 12.36 -11.74 11.29
CA CYS A 37 11.23 -11.05 10.69
C CYS A 37 11.31 -9.51 10.74
N ARG A 38 12.45 -8.95 10.31
CA ARG A 38 12.71 -7.50 10.34
C ARG A 38 11.66 -6.63 9.65
N ILE A 39 10.81 -7.19 8.81
CA ILE A 39 9.69 -6.45 8.20
C ILE A 39 8.60 -6.05 9.19
N THR A 40 8.55 -6.66 10.37
CA THR A 40 7.62 -6.25 11.45
C THR A 40 8.24 -5.26 12.42
N HIS A 41 9.49 -4.90 12.20
CA HIS A 41 10.21 -3.88 12.95
C HIS A 41 10.61 -2.75 12.02
N LEU A 42 10.70 -1.55 12.55
CA LEU A 42 11.21 -0.42 11.77
C LEU A 42 12.66 -0.72 11.38
N ASN A 43 12.89 -0.88 10.08
CA ASN A 43 14.18 -1.27 9.50
C ASN A 43 14.70 -0.17 8.57
N LEU A 44 15.93 -0.30 8.08
CA LEU A 44 16.56 0.67 7.18
C LEU A 44 15.66 1.03 5.98
N TYR A 45 15.14 0.03 5.29
CA TYR A 45 14.33 0.23 4.09
C TYR A 45 12.96 0.84 4.40
N ALA A 46 12.39 0.52 5.57
CA ALA A 46 11.19 1.18 6.06
C ALA A 46 11.41 2.69 6.28
N VAL A 47 12.57 3.07 6.82
CA VAL A 47 12.92 4.48 7.01
C VAL A 47 13.15 5.17 5.65
N GLN A 48 13.84 4.52 4.72
CA GLN A 48 14.04 5.05 3.36
C GLN A 48 12.70 5.21 2.62
N ALA A 49 11.81 4.22 2.69
CA ALA A 49 10.47 4.32 2.11
C ALA A 49 9.62 5.43 2.77
N LEU A 50 9.74 5.63 4.08
CA LEU A 50 9.09 6.75 4.77
C LEU A 50 9.67 8.10 4.36
N LEU A 51 10.96 8.19 4.05
CA LEU A 51 11.58 9.40 3.49
C LEU A 51 11.08 9.66 2.06
N ALA A 52 11.01 8.63 1.22
CA ALA A 52 10.42 8.73 -0.12
C ALA A 52 8.99 9.26 -0.05
N ARG A 53 8.13 8.67 0.79
CA ARG A 53 6.74 9.11 1.02
C ARG A 53 6.66 10.55 1.54
N ALA A 54 7.54 10.93 2.48
CA ALA A 54 7.55 12.28 3.03
C ALA A 54 7.95 13.33 2.00
N TYR A 55 9.00 13.09 1.23
CA TYR A 55 9.44 13.99 0.16
C TYR A 55 8.41 14.07 -0.96
N TRP A 56 7.82 12.94 -1.35
CA TRP A 56 6.72 12.88 -2.31
C TRP A 56 5.51 13.72 -1.87
N THR A 57 5.09 13.58 -0.60
CA THR A 57 4.00 14.40 -0.03
C THR A 57 4.33 15.89 0.01
N MET A 58 5.61 16.25 0.08
CA MET A 58 6.09 17.63 0.05
C MET A 58 6.26 18.18 -1.37
N GLY A 59 6.04 17.39 -2.42
CA GLY A 59 6.30 17.75 -3.80
C GLY A 59 7.79 17.82 -4.17
N LYS A 60 8.68 17.27 -3.34
CA LYS A 60 10.14 17.20 -3.60
C LYS A 60 10.45 15.90 -4.35
N LEU A 61 10.03 15.86 -5.61
CA LEU A 61 9.98 14.63 -6.38
C LEU A 61 11.36 13.99 -6.62
N ASP A 62 12.43 14.78 -6.84
CA ASP A 62 13.77 14.22 -7.04
C ASP A 62 14.27 13.48 -5.79
N LEU A 63 14.08 14.06 -4.60
CA LEU A 63 14.46 13.39 -3.35
C LEU A 63 13.56 12.18 -3.06
N ALA A 64 12.29 12.25 -3.45
CA ALA A 64 11.37 11.12 -3.30
C ALA A 64 11.80 9.94 -4.17
N GLU A 65 12.19 10.21 -5.41
CA GLU A 65 12.74 9.23 -6.34
C GLU A 65 14.02 8.60 -5.79
N ASP A 66 15.01 9.41 -5.39
CA ASP A 66 16.29 8.93 -4.85
C ASP A 66 16.08 7.92 -3.71
N TYR A 67 15.16 8.21 -2.79
CA TYR A 67 14.88 7.31 -1.67
C TYR A 67 14.04 6.10 -2.08
N ALA A 68 13.13 6.24 -3.03
CA ALA A 68 12.35 5.13 -3.55
C ALA A 68 13.24 4.12 -4.31
N GLU A 69 14.16 4.62 -5.12
CA GLU A 69 15.13 3.79 -5.86
C GLU A 69 16.06 3.03 -4.90
N LYS A 70 16.54 3.62 -3.81
CA LYS A 70 17.33 2.91 -2.80
C LYS A 70 16.61 1.66 -2.28
N VAL A 71 15.30 1.74 -2.07
CA VAL A 71 14.51 0.58 -1.62
C VAL A 71 14.34 -0.44 -2.74
N ILE A 72 14.07 -0.01 -3.97
CA ILE A 72 13.91 -0.88 -5.14
C ILE A 72 15.22 -1.59 -5.46
N ASP A 73 16.32 -0.85 -5.56
CA ASP A 73 17.63 -1.33 -5.96
C ASP A 73 18.27 -2.26 -4.93
N SER A 74 17.78 -2.24 -3.70
CA SER A 74 18.17 -3.22 -2.69
C SER A 74 17.88 -4.66 -3.10
N GLY A 75 16.91 -4.88 -4.02
CA GLY A 75 16.45 -6.19 -4.45
C GLY A 75 15.81 -7.04 -3.35
N LYS A 76 15.61 -6.46 -2.15
CA LYS A 76 15.09 -7.18 -0.98
C LYS A 76 13.59 -7.44 -1.02
N PHE A 77 12.85 -6.68 -1.84
CA PHE A 77 11.40 -6.68 -1.90
C PHE A 77 10.92 -6.85 -3.35
N PRO A 78 11.12 -8.03 -3.96
CA PRO A 78 10.74 -8.23 -5.34
C PRO A 78 9.22 -8.18 -5.51
N LEU A 79 8.75 -7.65 -6.66
CA LEU A 79 7.35 -7.72 -7.03
C LEU A 79 6.93 -9.18 -7.27
N MET A 80 5.68 -9.49 -6.98
CA MET A 80 5.08 -10.80 -7.28
C MET A 80 4.84 -10.94 -8.77
N THR A 81 5.68 -11.69 -9.45
CA THR A 81 5.63 -11.83 -10.92
C THR A 81 5.16 -13.20 -11.38
N THR A 82 5.01 -14.18 -10.48
CA THR A 82 4.64 -15.55 -10.83
C THR A 82 3.25 -15.94 -10.30
N ALA A 83 2.62 -16.90 -10.95
CA ALA A 83 1.36 -17.47 -10.49
C ALA A 83 1.52 -18.12 -9.11
N GLU A 84 2.68 -18.75 -8.83
CA GLU A 84 2.99 -19.37 -7.55
C GLU A 84 3.05 -18.32 -6.43
N ALA A 85 3.70 -17.16 -6.69
CA ALA A 85 3.77 -16.07 -5.73
C ALA A 85 2.37 -15.53 -5.39
N TRP A 86 1.50 -15.35 -6.39
CA TRP A 86 0.13 -14.94 -6.19
C TRP A 86 -0.73 -15.99 -5.49
N ASN A 87 -0.56 -17.26 -5.82
CA ASN A 87 -1.27 -18.36 -5.17
C ASN A 87 -0.83 -18.57 -3.71
N ALA A 88 0.36 -18.10 -3.35
CA ALA A 88 0.88 -18.16 -1.99
C ALA A 88 0.41 -16.98 -1.11
N VAL A 89 -0.32 -16.01 -1.67
CA VAL A 89 -0.87 -14.89 -0.90
C VAL A 89 -2.00 -15.38 0.00
N GLU A 90 -1.76 -15.33 1.28
CA GLU A 90 -2.80 -15.51 2.29
C GLU A 90 -3.36 -14.15 2.68
N THR A 91 -4.65 -13.95 2.46
CA THR A 91 -5.33 -12.71 2.84
C THR A 91 -5.32 -12.53 4.37
N GLY A 92 -5.27 -11.27 4.84
CA GLY A 92 -5.16 -10.96 6.28
C GLY A 92 -3.77 -11.18 6.87
N THR A 93 -2.78 -11.47 6.05
CA THR A 93 -1.38 -11.60 6.45
C THR A 93 -0.48 -10.62 5.70
N LEU A 94 0.72 -10.43 6.19
CA LEU A 94 1.74 -9.67 5.47
C LEU A 94 2.09 -10.39 4.18
N ASN A 95 2.07 -9.68 3.07
CA ASN A 95 2.67 -10.16 1.85
C ASN A 95 4.20 -10.18 2.03
N MET A 96 4.74 -11.35 2.34
CA MET A 96 6.14 -11.53 2.73
C MET A 96 7.13 -11.11 1.64
N GLN A 97 6.71 -11.12 0.38
CA GLN A 97 7.58 -10.74 -0.74
C GLN A 97 7.63 -9.22 -0.94
N GLU A 98 6.49 -8.55 -0.89
CA GLU A 98 6.37 -7.13 -1.22
C GLU A 98 6.34 -6.19 0.00
N THR A 99 6.17 -6.73 1.22
CA THR A 99 6.09 -5.89 2.41
C THR A 99 7.46 -5.38 2.84
N VAL A 100 7.64 -4.07 2.82
CA VAL A 100 8.82 -3.38 3.35
C VAL A 100 8.69 -3.20 4.86
N PHE A 101 7.49 -2.85 5.33
CA PHE A 101 7.17 -2.72 6.73
C PHE A 101 5.70 -3.06 6.99
N GLY A 102 5.46 -3.83 8.03
CA GLY A 102 4.12 -4.20 8.48
C GLY A 102 4.05 -4.39 9.98
N LEU A 103 2.87 -4.64 10.49
CA LEU A 103 2.66 -4.89 11.91
C LEU A 103 2.21 -6.33 12.12
N TYR A 104 2.83 -7.00 13.08
CA TYR A 104 2.33 -8.29 13.56
C TYR A 104 1.09 -8.08 14.42
N SER A 105 -0.04 -8.68 14.04
CA SER A 105 -1.25 -8.65 14.85
C SER A 105 -2.18 -9.81 14.54
N THR A 106 -2.35 -10.71 15.47
CA THR A 106 -3.34 -11.80 15.37
C THR A 106 -4.77 -11.30 15.47
N GLN A 107 -4.98 -10.19 16.17
CA GLN A 107 -6.30 -9.62 16.41
C GLN A 107 -6.79 -8.75 15.24
N TYR A 108 -5.89 -8.28 14.38
CA TYR A 108 -6.26 -7.41 13.27
C TYR A 108 -7.29 -8.05 12.36
N THR A 109 -6.97 -9.22 11.83
CA THR A 109 -7.83 -9.96 10.91
C THR A 109 -9.17 -10.34 11.54
N TYR A 110 -9.15 -10.79 12.81
CA TYR A 110 -10.36 -11.12 13.54
C TYR A 110 -11.26 -9.89 13.76
N ASN A 111 -10.68 -8.77 14.19
CA ASN A 111 -11.42 -7.53 14.41
C ASN A 111 -11.96 -6.95 13.10
N PHE A 112 -11.21 -7.03 12.03
CA PHE A 112 -11.67 -6.62 10.71
C PHE A 112 -12.87 -7.44 10.27
N TYR A 113 -12.79 -8.76 10.38
CA TYR A 113 -13.91 -9.64 10.07
C TYR A 113 -15.14 -9.33 10.93
N ARG A 114 -14.98 -9.30 12.24
CA ARG A 114 -16.08 -9.11 13.18
C ARG A 114 -16.80 -7.79 12.98
N ASN A 115 -16.06 -6.72 12.73
CA ASN A 115 -16.64 -5.38 12.67
C ASN A 115 -17.13 -4.99 11.28
N HIS A 116 -16.63 -5.63 10.22
CA HIS A 116 -16.86 -5.17 8.87
C HIS A 116 -17.53 -6.20 7.95
N ILE A 117 -17.44 -7.49 8.26
CA ILE A 117 -17.96 -8.56 7.39
C ILE A 117 -19.05 -9.38 8.09
N TYR A 118 -18.86 -9.71 9.38
CA TYR A 118 -19.76 -10.60 10.11
C TYR A 118 -21.17 -10.05 10.27
N GLN A 119 -22.18 -10.90 10.10
CA GLN A 119 -23.62 -10.57 10.27
C GLN A 119 -24.14 -9.42 9.39
N GLY A 120 -23.73 -9.36 8.16
CA GLY A 120 -24.15 -8.30 7.23
C GLY A 120 -23.44 -6.98 7.48
N GLY A 121 -22.17 -7.09 7.87
CA GLY A 121 -21.29 -5.99 8.20
C GLY A 121 -21.38 -4.80 7.25
N THR A 122 -21.12 -3.63 7.78
CA THR A 122 -21.33 -2.31 7.18
C THR A 122 -20.45 -1.99 5.98
N LEU A 123 -19.49 -2.86 5.64
CA LEU A 123 -18.59 -2.68 4.50
C LEU A 123 -18.80 -3.72 3.41
N ALA A 124 -20.07 -4.00 3.05
CA ALA A 124 -20.33 -4.63 1.77
C ALA A 124 -19.87 -3.69 0.65
N LEU A 125 -19.14 -4.25 -0.31
CA LEU A 125 -18.72 -3.49 -1.48
C LEU A 125 -19.95 -3.07 -2.27
N SER A 126 -19.98 -1.81 -2.69
CA SER A 126 -20.90 -1.36 -3.73
C SER A 126 -20.75 -2.25 -4.97
N SER A 127 -21.84 -2.50 -5.70
CA SER A 127 -21.78 -3.21 -6.99
C SER A 127 -20.81 -2.59 -8.01
N GLN A 128 -20.37 -1.37 -7.76
CA GLN A 128 -19.48 -0.59 -8.62
C GLN A 128 -17.99 -0.72 -8.28
N TYR A 129 -17.60 -1.49 -7.27
CA TYR A 129 -16.18 -1.66 -6.95
C TYR A 129 -15.37 -2.29 -8.10
N SER A 130 -16.03 -3.10 -8.94
CA SER A 130 -15.42 -3.67 -10.14
C SER A 130 -15.03 -2.62 -11.19
N GLU A 131 -15.68 -1.45 -11.20
CA GLU A 131 -15.37 -0.34 -12.11
C GLU A 131 -13.95 0.18 -11.88
N ILE A 132 -13.45 0.13 -10.64
CA ILE A 132 -12.07 0.52 -10.31
C ILE A 132 -11.08 -0.36 -11.07
N TYR A 133 -11.40 -1.66 -11.24
CA TYR A 133 -10.52 -2.61 -11.91
C TYR A 133 -10.73 -2.70 -13.42
N SER A 134 -11.63 -1.88 -13.99
CA SER A 134 -12.04 -1.94 -15.40
C SER A 134 -12.61 -3.32 -15.79
N THR A 135 -13.83 -3.35 -16.25
CA THR A 135 -14.55 -4.60 -16.56
C THR A 135 -13.82 -5.48 -17.56
N ASP A 136 -13.06 -4.89 -18.49
CA ASP A 136 -12.31 -5.59 -19.53
C ASP A 136 -11.06 -6.31 -19.01
N LEU A 137 -10.52 -5.86 -17.87
CA LEU A 137 -9.30 -6.37 -17.26
C LEU A 137 -9.53 -7.10 -15.92
N ALA A 138 -10.74 -7.01 -15.37
CA ALA A 138 -11.08 -7.59 -14.06
C ALA A 138 -10.84 -9.10 -13.97
N GLY A 139 -10.96 -9.83 -15.09
CA GLY A 139 -10.73 -11.27 -15.15
C GLY A 139 -9.26 -11.67 -15.11
N THR A 140 -8.34 -10.75 -15.45
CA THR A 140 -6.89 -11.00 -15.49
C THR A 140 -6.14 -10.37 -14.35
N ASP A 141 -6.64 -9.24 -13.81
CA ASP A 141 -6.00 -8.54 -12.70
C ASP A 141 -5.92 -9.42 -11.45
N LYS A 142 -4.71 -9.78 -11.06
CA LYS A 142 -4.47 -10.65 -9.89
C LYS A 142 -4.96 -10.05 -8.58
N ARG A 143 -5.00 -8.74 -8.47
CA ARG A 143 -5.54 -8.03 -7.29
C ARG A 143 -7.03 -8.28 -7.16
N TYR A 144 -7.76 -8.19 -8.28
CA TYR A 144 -9.20 -8.44 -8.28
C TYR A 144 -9.53 -9.87 -7.88
N SER A 145 -8.87 -10.85 -8.49
CA SER A 145 -9.13 -12.26 -8.22
C SER A 145 -8.68 -12.71 -6.83
N THR A 146 -7.69 -12.04 -6.22
CA THR A 146 -7.13 -12.45 -4.93
C THR A 146 -7.77 -11.71 -3.75
N TRP A 147 -8.10 -10.43 -3.91
CA TRP A 147 -8.53 -9.59 -2.79
C TRP A 147 -10.05 -9.44 -2.67
N PHE A 148 -10.82 -10.02 -3.60
CA PHE A 148 -12.26 -9.89 -3.59
C PHE A 148 -12.96 -11.26 -3.64
N ASP A 149 -13.93 -11.43 -2.75
CA ASP A 149 -14.91 -12.48 -2.83
C ASP A 149 -16.13 -11.92 -3.58
N THR A 150 -16.18 -12.20 -4.88
CA THR A 150 -17.23 -11.68 -5.76
C THR A 150 -18.61 -12.27 -5.46
N GLY A 151 -18.65 -13.48 -4.89
CA GLY A 151 -19.91 -14.15 -4.54
C GLY A 151 -20.64 -13.46 -3.38
N ASN A 152 -19.86 -12.87 -2.46
CA ASN A 152 -20.40 -12.19 -1.28
C ASN A 152 -20.23 -10.65 -1.34
N SER A 153 -19.62 -10.12 -2.39
CA SER A 153 -19.28 -8.71 -2.50
C SER A 153 -18.41 -8.19 -1.35
N TRP A 154 -17.40 -8.96 -0.97
CA TRP A 154 -16.49 -8.63 0.13
C TRP A 154 -15.07 -8.35 -0.36
N CYS A 155 -14.43 -7.34 0.24
CA CYS A 155 -12.99 -7.20 0.15
C CYS A 155 -12.35 -8.10 1.21
N ILE A 156 -11.68 -9.15 0.76
CA ILE A 156 -11.02 -10.12 1.64
C ILE A 156 -9.53 -9.85 1.87
N LYS A 157 -9.00 -8.76 1.33
CA LYS A 157 -7.58 -8.41 1.43
C LYS A 157 -7.06 -8.45 2.87
N HIS A 158 -7.85 -7.93 3.81
CA HIS A 158 -7.51 -7.87 5.24
C HIS A 158 -8.18 -8.96 6.08
N TYR A 159 -8.81 -9.92 5.43
CA TYR A 159 -9.58 -10.95 6.07
C TYR A 159 -9.04 -12.33 5.73
N ASN A 160 -8.88 -13.17 6.73
CA ASN A 160 -8.59 -14.58 6.55
C ASN A 160 -9.64 -15.42 7.30
N LYS A 161 -10.30 -16.34 6.59
CA LYS A 161 -11.36 -17.19 7.13
C LYS A 161 -10.90 -18.04 8.31
N MET A 162 -9.65 -18.45 8.34
CA MET A 162 -9.10 -19.23 9.46
C MET A 162 -9.11 -18.44 10.77
N TYR A 163 -8.83 -17.14 10.70
CA TYR A 163 -8.83 -16.27 11.90
C TYR A 163 -10.25 -15.84 12.29
N ALA A 164 -11.17 -15.84 11.35
CA ALA A 164 -12.56 -15.45 11.57
C ALA A 164 -13.39 -16.48 12.33
N GLN A 165 -12.99 -17.74 12.30
CA GLN A 165 -13.74 -18.83 12.94
C GLN A 165 -13.44 -19.00 14.43
N GLY A 166 -12.73 -18.06 15.05
CA GLY A 166 -12.49 -18.06 16.49
C GLY A 166 -11.44 -19.07 16.96
N GLU A 167 -10.60 -19.53 16.06
CA GLU A 167 -9.41 -20.28 16.46
C GLU A 167 -8.47 -19.38 17.23
N SER A 168 -8.44 -19.57 18.54
CA SER A 168 -7.71 -18.70 19.48
C SER A 168 -6.18 -18.76 19.33
N ASN A 169 -5.64 -19.67 18.52
CA ASN A 169 -4.23 -19.79 18.17
C ASN A 169 -4.09 -20.49 16.81
N PRO A 170 -4.24 -19.78 15.70
CA PRO A 170 -3.89 -20.37 14.41
C PRO A 170 -2.40 -20.73 14.44
N THR A 171 -2.10 -21.95 14.12
CA THR A 171 -0.71 -22.41 13.94
C THR A 171 -0.21 -21.76 12.67
N TYR A 172 0.55 -20.68 12.78
CA TYR A 172 1.21 -20.11 11.62
C TYR A 172 2.20 -21.14 11.08
N SER A 173 1.95 -21.63 9.88
CA SER A 173 3.02 -22.25 9.13
C SER A 173 4.05 -21.14 8.90
N GLY A 174 5.29 -21.31 9.33
CA GLY A 174 6.34 -20.26 9.44
C GLY A 174 6.61 -19.33 8.24
N LYS A 175 5.67 -19.23 7.31
CA LYS A 175 5.71 -18.40 6.11
C LYS A 175 4.69 -17.27 6.10
N SER A 176 3.70 -17.27 6.99
CA SER A 176 2.63 -16.27 7.01
C SER A 176 2.59 -15.55 8.33
N ILE A 177 2.68 -14.22 8.31
CA ILE A 177 2.64 -13.37 9.48
C ILE A 177 1.33 -12.59 9.45
N PRO A 178 0.44 -12.78 10.44
CA PRO A 178 -0.82 -12.04 10.47
C PRO A 178 -0.60 -10.56 10.77
N GLY A 179 -1.34 -9.72 10.07
CA GLY A 179 -1.33 -8.30 10.27
C GLY A 179 -1.36 -7.49 8.99
N PRO A 180 -1.47 -6.15 9.09
CA PRO A 180 -1.49 -5.27 7.95
C PRO A 180 -0.07 -4.91 7.48
N SER A 181 0.13 -4.89 6.16
CA SER A 181 1.27 -4.24 5.53
C SER A 181 1.06 -2.73 5.56
N LEU A 182 2.01 -1.98 6.09
CA LEU A 182 1.96 -0.51 6.15
C LEU A 182 2.71 0.16 5.00
N ILE A 183 3.76 -0.49 4.51
CA ILE A 183 4.54 -0.04 3.35
C ILE A 183 4.81 -1.27 2.50
N ARG A 184 4.43 -1.19 1.22
CA ARG A 184 4.71 -2.21 0.23
C ARG A 184 5.53 -1.64 -0.92
N ILE A 185 6.38 -2.45 -1.51
CA ILE A 185 7.29 -2.01 -2.57
C ILE A 185 6.61 -1.37 -3.79
N PRO A 186 5.39 -1.75 -4.23
CA PRO A 186 4.71 -1.06 -5.32
C PRO A 186 4.58 0.45 -5.13
N GLU A 187 4.49 0.93 -3.88
CA GLU A 187 4.46 2.36 -3.61
C GLU A 187 5.70 3.08 -4.11
N MET A 188 6.87 2.48 -3.94
CA MET A 188 8.13 3.06 -4.39
C MET A 188 8.18 3.17 -5.92
N TYR A 189 7.70 2.17 -6.63
CA TYR A 189 7.57 2.22 -8.09
C TYR A 189 6.64 3.33 -8.56
N TYR A 190 5.51 3.54 -7.89
CA TYR A 190 4.59 4.63 -8.21
C TYR A 190 5.20 6.01 -7.93
N ILE A 191 6.01 6.15 -6.87
CA ILE A 191 6.72 7.41 -6.57
C ILE A 191 7.72 7.73 -7.68
N VAL A 192 8.52 6.75 -8.13
CA VAL A 192 9.46 6.94 -9.24
C VAL A 192 8.73 7.27 -10.54
N ALA A 193 7.63 6.56 -10.84
CA ALA A 193 6.84 6.82 -12.03
C ALA A 193 6.29 8.26 -12.04
N GLU A 194 5.72 8.73 -10.93
CA GLU A 194 5.20 10.08 -10.80
C GLU A 194 6.31 11.13 -10.91
N ALA A 195 7.45 10.91 -10.27
CA ALA A 195 8.59 11.82 -10.30
C ALA A 195 9.16 12.02 -11.72
N ASN A 196 8.97 11.05 -12.59
CA ASN A 196 9.50 11.06 -13.95
C ASN A 196 8.48 11.42 -15.04
N LEU A 197 7.20 11.63 -14.72
CA LEU A 197 6.16 11.91 -15.71
C LEU A 197 6.51 13.01 -16.73
N THR A 198 7.17 14.07 -16.26
CA THR A 198 7.55 15.22 -17.08
C THR A 198 9.00 15.20 -17.55
N LYS A 199 9.91 14.71 -16.69
CA LYS A 199 11.35 14.77 -16.98
C LYS A 199 11.85 13.60 -17.82
N ASP A 200 11.29 12.41 -17.59
CA ASP A 200 11.59 11.18 -18.34
C ASP A 200 10.36 10.28 -18.46
N PRO A 201 9.44 10.56 -19.40
CA PRO A 201 8.21 9.79 -19.57
C PRO A 201 8.41 8.32 -19.92
N ASP A 202 9.56 7.94 -20.47
CA ASP A 202 9.88 6.54 -20.76
C ASP A 202 10.20 5.80 -19.47
N LYS A 203 11.03 6.36 -18.61
CA LYS A 203 11.30 5.84 -17.26
C LYS A 203 10.00 5.78 -16.42
N ALA A 204 9.18 6.82 -16.48
CA ALA A 204 7.89 6.83 -15.79
C ALA A 204 7.01 5.65 -16.21
N THR A 205 6.92 5.39 -17.52
CA THR A 205 6.13 4.27 -18.06
C THR A 205 6.74 2.93 -17.65
N GLU A 206 8.04 2.79 -17.74
CA GLU A 206 8.75 1.56 -17.35
C GLU A 206 8.49 1.19 -15.88
N TYR A 207 8.61 2.14 -14.96
CA TYR A 207 8.41 1.87 -13.53
C TYR A 207 6.96 1.53 -13.18
N LEU A 208 5.99 2.16 -13.83
CA LEU A 208 4.58 1.75 -13.69
C LEU A 208 4.36 0.35 -14.26
N ASP A 209 4.96 0.05 -15.39
CA ASP A 209 4.81 -1.23 -16.09
C ASP A 209 5.42 -2.40 -15.33
N TYR A 210 6.45 -2.20 -14.51
CA TYR A 210 6.93 -3.25 -13.60
C TYR A 210 5.80 -3.72 -12.67
N VAL A 211 5.04 -2.81 -12.11
CA VAL A 211 3.90 -3.17 -11.24
C VAL A 211 2.78 -3.78 -12.05
N VAL A 212 2.39 -3.16 -13.16
CA VAL A 212 1.27 -3.60 -14.02
C VAL A 212 1.49 -5.04 -14.52
N LYS A 213 2.70 -5.35 -15.02
CA LYS A 213 3.09 -6.71 -15.42
C LYS A 213 2.99 -7.70 -14.27
N SER A 214 3.42 -7.30 -13.08
CA SER A 214 3.35 -8.17 -11.90
C SER A 214 1.92 -8.45 -11.44
N ARG A 215 0.94 -7.74 -11.95
CA ARG A 215 -0.50 -7.91 -11.70
C ARG A 215 -1.22 -8.65 -12.85
N ASP A 216 -0.45 -9.22 -13.78
CA ASP A 216 -0.91 -9.96 -14.96
C ASP A 216 -1.72 -9.10 -15.94
N LEU A 217 -1.32 -7.84 -16.08
CA LEU A 217 -1.93 -6.88 -16.98
C LEU A 217 -0.99 -6.49 -18.11
N THR A 218 -1.56 -6.12 -19.26
CA THR A 218 -0.81 -5.61 -20.40
C THR A 218 -0.13 -4.29 -20.03
N PRO A 219 1.20 -4.18 -20.22
CA PRO A 219 1.96 -2.96 -19.96
C PRO A 219 1.45 -1.76 -20.74
N PHE A 220 1.59 -0.57 -20.19
CA PHE A 220 1.23 0.67 -20.90
C PHE A 220 2.07 0.90 -22.15
N ALA A 221 3.35 0.53 -22.11
CA ALA A 221 4.24 0.62 -23.28
C ALA A 221 3.74 -0.21 -24.48
N GLU A 222 2.96 -1.26 -24.24
CA GLU A 222 2.38 -2.13 -25.26
C GLU A 222 0.96 -1.70 -25.71
N ARG A 223 0.39 -0.68 -25.07
CA ARG A 223 -0.94 -0.14 -25.40
C ARG A 223 -0.83 0.91 -26.52
N GLU A 224 -1.95 1.26 -27.12
CA GLU A 224 -2.03 2.21 -28.23
C GLU A 224 -1.34 3.55 -27.93
N THR A 225 -1.45 4.06 -26.69
CA THR A 225 -0.83 5.32 -26.29
C THR A 225 0.68 5.21 -26.06
N GLY A 226 1.19 4.02 -25.75
CA GLY A 226 2.60 3.75 -25.48
C GLY A 226 3.23 4.49 -24.30
N LYS A 227 2.49 5.37 -23.64
CA LYS A 227 2.96 6.19 -22.51
C LYS A 227 1.86 6.37 -21.47
N ILE A 228 2.29 6.63 -20.23
CA ILE A 228 1.38 6.86 -19.11
C ILE A 228 1.06 8.35 -18.93
N THR A 229 -0.05 8.58 -18.23
CA THR A 229 -0.48 9.88 -17.72
C THR A 229 -0.53 9.85 -16.19
N GLU A 230 -0.67 11.02 -15.57
CA GLU A 230 -0.91 11.13 -14.11
C GLU A 230 -2.14 10.31 -13.67
N ASN A 231 -3.23 10.35 -14.45
CA ASN A 231 -4.43 9.57 -14.16
C ASN A 231 -4.18 8.06 -14.19
N ASN A 232 -3.26 7.57 -15.00
CA ASN A 232 -2.91 6.15 -14.99
C ASN A 232 -2.25 5.77 -13.66
N ILE A 233 -1.33 6.59 -13.14
CA ILE A 233 -0.70 6.36 -11.84
C ILE A 233 -1.73 6.42 -10.71
N ILE A 234 -2.61 7.43 -10.72
CA ILE A 234 -3.67 7.58 -9.71
C ILE A 234 -4.57 6.33 -9.69
N ASN A 235 -5.02 5.88 -10.86
CA ASN A 235 -5.90 4.72 -10.96
C ASN A 235 -5.21 3.42 -10.54
N GLU A 236 -3.95 3.21 -10.94
CA GLU A 236 -3.21 2.02 -10.52
C GLU A 236 -2.93 2.03 -9.00
N ARG A 237 -2.63 3.19 -8.41
CA ARG A 237 -2.52 3.33 -6.96
C ARG A 237 -3.82 3.00 -6.24
N ARG A 238 -4.98 3.47 -6.74
CA ARG A 238 -6.29 3.15 -6.16
C ARG A 238 -6.56 1.66 -6.16
N LYS A 239 -6.24 0.96 -7.25
CA LYS A 239 -6.35 -0.50 -7.33
C LYS A 239 -5.43 -1.18 -6.31
N GLU A 240 -4.17 -0.76 -6.27
CA GLU A 240 -3.13 -1.39 -5.45
C GLU A 240 -3.37 -1.23 -3.95
N PHE A 241 -3.78 -0.03 -3.55
CA PHE A 241 -3.99 0.33 -2.15
C PHE A 241 -5.46 0.36 -1.74
N PHE A 242 -6.31 -0.34 -2.50
CA PHE A 242 -7.71 -0.49 -2.14
C PHE A 242 -7.82 -1.07 -0.72
N ALA A 243 -8.61 -0.43 0.14
CA ALA A 243 -8.81 -0.74 1.55
C ALA A 243 -7.58 -0.57 2.47
N ASP A 244 -6.42 -0.12 1.98
CA ASP A 244 -5.23 0.17 2.82
C ASP A 244 -5.29 1.55 3.50
N GLY A 245 -6.27 2.40 3.17
CA GLY A 245 -6.42 3.74 3.71
C GLY A 245 -5.54 4.81 3.02
N GLU A 246 -4.75 4.44 2.04
CA GLU A 246 -3.79 5.33 1.36
C GLU A 246 -4.47 6.28 0.35
N ASP A 247 -5.64 5.91 -0.19
CA ASP A 247 -6.31 6.68 -1.25
C ASP A 247 -6.71 8.08 -0.77
N PHE A 248 -7.20 8.21 0.47
CA PHE A 248 -7.54 9.51 1.05
C PHE A 248 -6.34 10.47 1.11
N PHE A 249 -5.17 9.98 1.52
CA PHE A 249 -3.95 10.80 1.58
C PHE A 249 -3.49 11.23 0.19
N ASN A 250 -3.63 10.38 -0.81
CA ASN A 250 -3.30 10.71 -2.19
C ASN A 250 -4.28 11.73 -2.77
N MET A 251 -5.58 11.55 -2.57
CA MET A 251 -6.59 12.52 -2.98
C MET A 251 -6.37 13.89 -2.33
N LYS A 252 -6.09 13.90 -1.01
CA LYS A 252 -5.76 15.14 -0.28
C LYS A 252 -4.52 15.84 -0.84
N ARG A 253 -3.46 15.09 -1.15
CA ARG A 253 -2.22 15.65 -1.68
C ARG A 253 -2.44 16.31 -3.04
N LEU A 254 -3.23 15.67 -3.90
CA LEU A 254 -3.52 16.11 -5.26
C LEU A 254 -4.74 17.03 -5.35
N GLN A 255 -5.43 17.29 -4.23
CA GLN A 255 -6.68 18.06 -4.18
C GLN A 255 -7.73 17.54 -5.18
N LEU A 256 -7.85 16.21 -5.27
CA LEU A 256 -8.78 15.56 -6.19
C LEU A 256 -10.21 15.62 -5.67
N ASP A 257 -11.16 15.67 -6.59
CA ASP A 257 -12.57 15.49 -6.24
C ASP A 257 -12.83 14.05 -5.75
N ILE A 258 -13.63 13.93 -4.70
CA ILE A 258 -14.02 12.63 -4.18
C ILE A 258 -15.13 12.06 -5.05
N ALA A 259 -14.79 11.09 -5.89
CA ALA A 259 -15.77 10.36 -6.66
C ALA A 259 -16.51 9.37 -5.75
N ILE A 260 -17.82 9.56 -5.62
CA ILE A 260 -18.71 8.57 -4.98
C ILE A 260 -19.40 7.77 -6.08
N PRO A 261 -19.51 6.45 -5.95
CA PRO A 261 -20.33 5.66 -6.84
C PRO A 261 -21.75 6.22 -6.94
N GLY A 262 -22.18 6.60 -8.16
CA GLY A 262 -23.51 7.20 -8.39
C GLY A 262 -23.60 8.71 -8.25
N GLY A 263 -22.51 9.42 -7.99
CA GLY A 263 -22.49 10.89 -7.94
C GLY A 263 -21.09 11.46 -7.77
N ASN A 264 -20.85 12.61 -8.39
CA ASN A 264 -19.65 13.39 -8.12
C ASN A 264 -19.89 14.27 -6.91
N PHE A 265 -18.99 14.28 -5.93
CA PHE A 265 -18.93 15.38 -4.99
C PHE A 265 -18.48 16.64 -5.72
N ALA A 266 -19.27 17.68 -5.68
CA ALA A 266 -18.90 18.95 -6.29
C ALA A 266 -17.73 19.57 -5.52
N GLY A 267 -16.61 19.74 -6.19
CA GLY A 267 -15.48 20.57 -5.83
C GLY A 267 -14.97 20.40 -4.40
N THR A 268 -13.87 19.69 -4.26
CA THR A 268 -13.14 19.64 -2.99
C THR A 268 -12.42 20.98 -2.78
N ASP A 269 -12.59 21.54 -1.60
CA ASP A 269 -11.84 22.69 -1.11
C ASP A 269 -10.92 22.28 0.04
N ASP A 270 -10.15 23.22 0.55
CA ASP A 270 -9.29 22.97 1.71
C ASP A 270 -10.06 22.44 2.92
N ALA A 271 -11.33 22.82 3.09
CA ALA A 271 -12.18 22.36 4.18
C ALA A 271 -12.55 20.88 4.06
N THR A 272 -12.67 20.35 2.84
CA THR A 272 -12.97 18.93 2.59
C THR A 272 -11.87 18.01 3.15
N TYR A 273 -10.61 18.43 3.02
CA TYR A 273 -9.46 17.65 3.45
C TYR A 273 -8.87 18.09 4.79
N THR A 274 -9.49 19.06 5.47
CA THR A 274 -9.01 19.57 6.75
C THR A 274 -10.06 19.27 7.83
N MET A 275 -9.69 18.41 8.76
CA MET A 275 -10.57 18.18 9.92
C MET A 275 -10.65 19.45 10.75
N PRO A 276 -11.86 19.93 11.12
CA PRO A 276 -12.00 21.07 12.00
C PRO A 276 -11.41 20.77 13.38
N ILE A 277 -10.83 21.76 13.99
CA ILE A 277 -10.37 21.65 15.39
C ILE A 277 -11.62 21.48 16.26
N PRO A 278 -11.70 20.46 17.13
CA PRO A 278 -12.82 20.30 18.02
C PRO A 278 -13.05 21.55 18.89
N GLN A 279 -14.30 21.97 19.04
CA GLN A 279 -14.66 23.18 19.79
C GLN A 279 -14.08 23.17 21.21
N SER A 280 -14.06 22.01 21.87
CA SER A 280 -13.48 21.86 23.21
C SER A 280 -11.98 22.18 23.27
N VAL A 281 -11.25 22.02 22.16
CA VAL A 281 -9.83 22.36 22.07
C VAL A 281 -9.68 23.87 21.87
N GLU A 282 -10.49 24.47 20.98
CA GLU A 282 -10.49 25.93 20.78
C GLU A 282 -10.82 26.68 22.06
N ASP A 283 -11.80 26.22 22.82
CA ASP A 283 -12.24 26.86 24.08
C ASP A 283 -11.13 26.80 25.14
N ASN A 284 -10.32 25.75 25.17
CA ASN A 284 -9.19 25.63 26.08
C ASN A 284 -7.97 26.49 25.69
N TYR A 285 -7.82 26.86 24.43
CA TYR A 285 -6.72 27.72 23.98
C TYR A 285 -7.05 29.22 24.00
N ARG A 286 -8.33 29.59 24.24
CA ARG A 286 -8.77 30.97 24.35
C ARG A 286 -8.78 31.50 25.81
N GLN A 287 -8.42 30.68 26.78
CA GLN A 287 -8.20 31.04 28.18
C GLN A 287 -6.70 31.29 28.42
#